data_bb3f3b203c9c1d10e026329dd87cc71a
#
_entry.id   bb3f3b203c9c1d10e026329dd87cc71a
#
_cell.length_a   1.000
_cell.length_b   1.000
_cell.length_c   1.000
_cell.angle_alpha   90.00
_cell.angle_beta   90.00
_cell.angle_gamma   90.00
#
_symmetry.space_group_name_H-M   'P 1'
#
loop_
_entity.id
_entity.type
_entity.pdbx_description
1 polymer ?
#
loop_
_entity_poly.entity_id
_entity_poly.type
_entity_poly.pdbx_seq_one_letter_code
_entity_poly.pdbx_strand_id
1 'polypeptide(L)'
;LPLLPAPLAQKYIRLKRVKVNGKGSQRDVRLQLGDILQLYINDEFFEQPREENAFLSVFKPHLDIVYEDENLMLLNKRPGLLCHADEHEKVNTLITHIQAYLYQKKEWNPRDEHSFTPALCNRIDRNTGGIVMAAKNAETLRILNQKIRDREIAKFYLAIVHGRMKPSQGKLEGFLLKDEDQAQVKVFSR
;
A
#
# COMPACT_ATOMS: atom_id res chain seq x y z
N LEU A 1 11.26 8.09 16.55
CA LEU A 1 9.87 7.91 16.16
C LEU A 1 9.83 7.19 14.81
N PRO A 2 9.62 5.87 14.81
CA PRO A 2 9.77 5.06 13.61
C PRO A 2 8.72 5.36 12.53
N LEU A 3 7.55 5.82 12.93
CA LEU A 3 6.48 6.19 12.00
C LEU A 3 6.58 7.62 11.45
N LEU A 4 7.49 8.45 11.98
CA LEU A 4 7.63 9.83 11.53
C LEU A 4 8.59 9.92 10.33
N PRO A 5 8.09 10.21 9.11
CA PRO A 5 8.93 10.37 7.93
C PRO A 5 9.96 11.48 8.12
N ALA A 6 11.21 11.27 7.68
CA ALA A 6 12.28 12.25 7.81
C ALA A 6 11.95 13.64 7.22
N PRO A 7 11.27 13.76 6.04
CA PRO A 7 10.85 15.05 5.52
C PRO A 7 9.84 15.76 6.41
N LEU A 8 8.94 15.01 7.05
CA LEU A 8 7.95 15.57 7.99
C LEU A 8 8.61 16.00 9.30
N ALA A 9 9.57 15.22 9.82
CA ALA A 9 10.38 15.61 10.96
C ALA A 9 11.11 16.95 10.71
N GLN A 10 11.72 17.10 9.53
CA GLN A 10 12.36 18.36 9.12
C GLN A 10 11.37 19.52 9.02
N LYS A 11 10.15 19.28 8.52
CA LYS A 11 9.09 20.28 8.51
C LYS A 11 8.71 20.71 9.93
N TYR A 12 8.58 19.78 10.87
CA TYR A 12 8.27 20.09 12.26
C TYR A 12 9.38 20.87 12.97
N ILE A 13 10.65 20.58 12.69
CA ILE A 13 11.78 21.36 13.18
C ILE A 13 11.69 22.80 12.65
N ARG A 14 11.49 22.98 11.35
CA ARG A 14 11.35 24.30 10.70
C ARG A 14 10.17 25.11 11.27
N LEU A 15 9.05 24.44 11.61
CA LEU A 15 7.89 25.05 12.23
C LEU A 15 8.03 25.23 13.75
N LYS A 16 9.24 25.00 14.32
CA LYS A 16 9.51 25.11 15.77
C LYS A 16 8.63 24.21 16.64
N ARG A 17 8.10 23.13 16.08
CA ARG A 17 7.34 22.10 16.81
C ARG A 17 8.24 21.11 17.53
N VAL A 18 9.56 21.19 17.34
CA VAL A 18 10.58 20.45 18.07
C VAL A 18 11.39 21.45 18.86
N LYS A 19 11.45 21.27 20.18
CA LYS A 19 12.22 22.13 21.08
C LYS A 19 13.22 21.30 21.89
N VAL A 20 14.37 21.87 22.15
CA VAL A 20 15.38 21.37 23.06
C VAL A 20 15.51 22.38 24.21
N ASN A 21 15.31 21.93 25.44
CA ASN A 21 15.35 22.79 26.63
C ASN A 21 14.47 24.05 26.51
N GLY A 22 13.24 23.87 25.94
CA GLY A 22 12.28 24.94 25.77
C GLY A 22 12.53 25.86 24.56
N LYS A 23 13.68 25.76 23.87
CA LYS A 23 14.00 26.57 22.69
C LYS A 23 13.81 25.79 21.41
N GLY A 24 13.32 26.47 20.34
CA GLY A 24 13.14 25.85 19.03
C GLY A 24 14.46 25.23 18.52
N SER A 25 14.43 23.96 18.12
CA SER A 25 15.59 23.25 17.63
C SER A 25 15.92 23.62 16.20
N GLN A 26 17.19 23.52 15.82
CA GLN A 26 17.69 23.52 14.45
C GLN A 26 17.99 22.10 13.99
N ARG A 27 18.20 21.91 12.69
CA ARG A 27 18.36 20.59 12.08
C ARG A 27 19.62 19.84 12.53
N ASP A 28 20.65 20.57 12.84
CA ASP A 28 22.00 20.10 13.15
C ASP A 28 22.36 20.14 14.64
N VAL A 29 21.39 20.39 15.50
CA VAL A 29 21.58 20.38 16.95
C VAL A 29 22.01 18.99 17.43
N ARG A 30 23.14 18.93 18.11
CA ARG A 30 23.60 17.72 18.80
C ARG A 30 23.07 17.72 20.22
N LEU A 31 22.30 16.72 20.54
CA LEU A 31 21.75 16.52 21.88
C LEU A 31 22.85 16.08 22.84
N GLN A 32 22.75 16.56 24.07
CA GLN A 32 23.63 16.17 25.19
C GLN A 32 22.85 15.38 26.23
N LEU A 33 23.57 14.63 27.06
CA LEU A 33 22.95 13.93 28.17
C LEU A 33 22.30 14.93 29.13
N GLY A 34 21.00 14.73 29.42
CA GLY A 34 20.19 15.64 30.25
C GLY A 34 19.37 16.66 29.48
N ASP A 35 19.51 16.76 28.15
CA ASP A 35 18.64 17.61 27.37
C ASP A 35 17.18 17.11 27.38
N ILE A 36 16.26 18.05 27.49
CA ILE A 36 14.81 17.81 27.43
C ILE A 36 14.34 18.07 26.01
N LEU A 37 13.92 17.01 25.31
CA LEU A 37 13.33 17.09 23.98
C LEU A 37 11.81 17.17 24.08
N GLN A 38 11.24 18.29 23.63
CA GLN A 38 9.79 18.53 23.58
C GLN A 38 9.30 18.44 22.13
N LEU A 39 8.34 17.55 21.90
CA LEU A 39 7.79 17.27 20.56
C LEU A 39 6.31 17.65 20.53
N TYR A 40 5.95 18.66 19.74
CA TYR A 40 4.58 19.11 19.52
C TYR A 40 4.09 18.56 18.17
N ILE A 41 3.95 17.24 18.11
CA ILE A 41 3.56 16.47 16.92
C ILE A 41 2.39 15.56 17.27
N ASN A 42 1.75 14.98 16.27
CA ASN A 42 0.59 14.13 16.47
C ASN A 42 0.97 12.81 17.20
N ASP A 43 0.07 12.33 18.03
CA ASP A 43 0.29 11.17 18.91
C ASP A 43 0.51 9.88 18.13
N GLU A 44 -0.09 9.73 16.93
CA GLU A 44 0.09 8.54 16.08
C GLU A 44 1.56 8.23 15.76
N PHE A 45 2.43 9.24 15.72
CA PHE A 45 3.87 9.05 15.44
C PHE A 45 4.66 8.47 16.62
N PHE A 46 4.06 8.39 17.82
CA PHE A 46 4.65 7.73 18.97
C PHE A 46 4.29 6.25 19.08
N GLU A 47 3.35 5.78 18.28
CA GLU A 47 2.97 4.37 18.25
C GLU A 47 4.08 3.48 17.70
N GLN A 48 4.04 2.20 18.07
CA GLN A 48 4.92 1.21 17.46
C GLN A 48 4.47 0.91 16.02
N PRO A 49 5.41 0.69 15.08
CA PRO A 49 5.07 0.32 13.72
C PRO A 49 4.28 -0.99 13.69
N ARG A 50 3.11 -0.94 13.08
CA ARG A 50 2.23 -2.07 12.78
C ARG A 50 1.79 -1.98 11.33
N GLU A 51 1.27 -3.08 10.79
CA GLU A 51 0.73 -3.07 9.43
C GLU A 51 -0.40 -2.02 9.26
N GLU A 52 -1.24 -1.88 10.28
CA GLU A 52 -2.38 -0.94 10.32
C GLU A 52 -1.97 0.53 10.27
N ASN A 53 -0.76 0.88 10.71
CA ASN A 53 -0.27 2.26 10.76
C ASN A 53 0.95 2.52 9.86
N ALA A 54 1.36 1.55 9.05
CA ALA A 54 2.51 1.66 8.15
C ALA A 54 2.38 2.82 7.15
N PHE A 55 1.15 3.18 6.77
CA PHE A 55 0.86 4.30 5.87
C PHE A 55 1.35 5.66 6.40
N LEU A 56 1.48 5.83 7.73
CA LEU A 56 2.02 7.05 8.33
C LEU A 56 3.50 7.29 7.97
N SER A 57 4.24 6.22 7.66
CA SER A 57 5.64 6.30 7.22
C SER A 57 5.79 6.79 5.79
N VAL A 58 4.71 6.81 5.00
CA VAL A 58 4.72 7.21 3.59
C VAL A 58 4.47 8.71 3.50
N PHE A 59 5.54 9.51 3.40
CA PHE A 59 5.42 10.96 3.26
C PHE A 59 4.85 11.40 1.92
N LYS A 60 5.26 10.76 0.83
CA LYS A 60 4.81 11.06 -0.53
C LYS A 60 4.33 9.76 -1.18
N PRO A 61 3.02 9.53 -1.25
CA PRO A 61 2.48 8.38 -1.96
C PRO A 61 2.84 8.41 -3.46
N HIS A 62 3.26 7.27 -3.99
CA HIS A 62 3.58 7.09 -5.40
C HIS A 62 2.52 6.19 -6.03
N LEU A 63 1.51 6.78 -6.61
CA LEU A 63 0.38 6.11 -7.25
C LEU A 63 0.24 6.61 -8.69
N ASP A 64 0.03 5.68 -9.61
CA ASP A 64 -0.39 5.95 -10.98
C ASP A 64 -1.90 5.67 -11.05
N ILE A 65 -2.71 6.72 -10.81
CA ILE A 65 -4.17 6.65 -10.71
C ILE A 65 -4.74 6.83 -12.10
N VAL A 66 -5.39 5.77 -12.60
CA VAL A 66 -6.07 5.77 -13.91
C VAL A 66 -7.49 6.35 -13.80
N TYR A 67 -8.14 6.07 -12.67
CA TYR A 67 -9.48 6.56 -12.36
C TYR A 67 -9.68 6.62 -10.85
N GLU A 68 -10.40 7.62 -10.38
CA GLU A 68 -10.80 7.76 -8.98
C GLU A 68 -12.14 8.48 -8.88
N ASP A 69 -13.02 7.96 -8.03
CA ASP A 69 -14.24 8.63 -7.58
C ASP A 69 -14.38 8.51 -6.04
N GLU A 70 -15.57 8.76 -5.50
CA GLU A 70 -15.85 8.65 -4.07
C GLU A 70 -15.87 7.19 -3.58
N ASN A 71 -15.99 6.21 -4.47
CA ASN A 71 -16.19 4.81 -4.15
C ASN A 71 -14.97 3.93 -4.40
N LEU A 72 -14.26 4.16 -5.51
CA LEU A 72 -13.18 3.30 -5.96
C LEU A 72 -12.01 4.05 -6.58
N MET A 73 -10.89 3.36 -6.67
CA MET A 73 -9.71 3.77 -7.44
C MET A 73 -9.28 2.65 -8.37
N LEU A 74 -8.90 2.99 -9.61
CA LEU A 74 -8.20 2.12 -10.54
C LEU A 74 -6.75 2.60 -10.64
N LEU A 75 -5.82 1.72 -10.31
CA LEU A 75 -4.41 2.06 -10.25
C LEU A 75 -3.62 1.20 -11.24
N ASN A 76 -2.74 1.81 -12.00
CA ASN A 76 -1.76 1.12 -12.82
C ASN A 76 -0.55 0.76 -11.95
N LYS A 77 -0.59 -0.44 -11.36
CA LYS A 77 0.52 -0.92 -10.52
C LYS A 77 1.76 -1.16 -11.38
N ARG A 78 2.86 -0.53 -11.04
CA ARG A 78 4.15 -0.78 -11.71
C ARG A 78 4.72 -2.16 -11.33
N PRO A 79 5.47 -2.83 -12.22
CA PRO A 79 6.27 -3.99 -11.87
C PRO A 79 7.25 -3.69 -10.73
N GLY A 80 7.54 -4.69 -9.90
CA GLY A 80 8.40 -4.56 -8.73
C GLY A 80 7.70 -4.15 -7.43
N LEU A 81 6.51 -3.54 -7.51
CA LEU A 81 5.72 -3.14 -6.34
C LEU A 81 4.81 -4.28 -5.87
N LEU A 82 4.82 -4.57 -4.57
CA LEU A 82 3.87 -5.49 -3.95
C LEU A 82 2.47 -4.88 -3.83
N CYS A 83 1.44 -5.71 -3.90
CA CYS A 83 0.06 -5.30 -3.56
C CYS A 83 -0.12 -5.13 -2.06
N HIS A 84 0.33 -6.10 -1.27
CA HIS A 84 0.28 -6.10 0.20
C HIS A 84 1.67 -6.40 0.77
N ALA A 85 1.84 -6.15 2.06
CA ALA A 85 3.05 -6.50 2.80
C ALA A 85 3.35 -8.00 2.72
N ASP A 86 4.63 -8.33 2.75
CA ASP A 86 5.16 -9.66 2.94
C ASP A 86 6.20 -9.68 4.07
N GLU A 87 6.94 -10.75 4.25
CA GLU A 87 7.95 -10.87 5.31
C GLU A 87 9.11 -9.88 5.15
N HIS A 88 9.40 -9.46 3.92
CA HIS A 88 10.57 -8.65 3.58
C HIS A 88 10.24 -7.17 3.36
N GLU A 89 9.01 -6.86 2.92
CA GLU A 89 8.58 -5.49 2.63
C GLU A 89 7.26 -5.17 3.34
N LYS A 90 7.30 -4.28 4.32
CA LYS A 90 6.15 -3.93 5.18
C LYS A 90 5.51 -2.58 4.81
N VAL A 91 6.25 -1.69 4.20
CA VAL A 91 5.83 -0.29 3.99
C VAL A 91 5.63 0.05 2.53
N ASN A 92 6.58 -0.34 1.65
CA ASN A 92 6.51 0.04 0.24
C ASN A 92 5.59 -0.91 -0.55
N THR A 93 4.30 -0.87 -0.25
CA THR A 93 3.26 -1.67 -0.93
C THR A 93 2.17 -0.79 -1.52
N LEU A 94 1.46 -1.28 -2.53
CA LEU A 94 0.39 -0.53 -3.18
C LEU A 94 -0.68 -0.09 -2.18
N ILE A 95 -1.10 -1.01 -1.29
CA ILE A 95 -2.14 -0.68 -0.29
C ILE A 95 -1.67 0.38 0.69
N THR A 96 -0.42 0.32 1.15
CA THR A 96 0.13 1.33 2.08
C THR A 96 0.18 2.71 1.43
N HIS A 97 0.56 2.78 0.15
CA HIS A 97 0.53 4.04 -0.60
C HIS A 97 -0.89 4.59 -0.79
N ILE A 98 -1.88 3.72 -1.04
CA ILE A 98 -3.30 4.13 -1.15
C ILE A 98 -3.81 4.69 0.18
N GLN A 99 -3.57 3.99 1.29
CA GLN A 99 -3.96 4.43 2.62
C GLN A 99 -3.31 5.77 2.98
N ALA A 100 -2.02 5.93 2.70
CA ALA A 100 -1.31 7.19 2.91
C ALA A 100 -1.91 8.34 2.07
N TYR A 101 -2.26 8.07 0.83
CA TYR A 101 -2.87 9.04 -0.07
C TYR A 101 -4.23 9.50 0.44
N LEU A 102 -5.13 8.58 0.76
CA LEU A 102 -6.48 8.89 1.26
C LEU A 102 -6.43 9.58 2.63
N TYR A 103 -5.51 9.17 3.50
CA TYR A 103 -5.27 9.84 4.78
C TYR A 103 -4.81 11.29 4.60
N GLN A 104 -3.85 11.55 3.70
CA GLN A 104 -3.36 12.90 3.42
C GLN A 104 -4.41 13.79 2.75
N LYS A 105 -5.31 13.21 1.94
CA LYS A 105 -6.49 13.90 1.37
C LYS A 105 -7.59 14.12 2.39
N LYS A 106 -7.52 13.52 3.58
CA LYS A 106 -8.58 13.52 4.61
C LYS A 106 -9.87 12.81 4.15
N GLU A 107 -9.75 11.87 3.24
CA GLU A 107 -10.84 11.02 2.77
C GLU A 107 -11.00 9.75 3.59
N TRP A 108 -9.98 9.38 4.36
CA TRP A 108 -9.99 8.27 5.30
C TRP A 108 -9.08 8.58 6.49
N ASN A 109 -9.54 8.22 7.69
CA ASN A 109 -8.77 8.32 8.92
C ASN A 109 -9.16 7.14 9.84
N PRO A 110 -8.25 6.24 10.21
CA PRO A 110 -8.56 5.08 11.05
C PRO A 110 -9.02 5.44 12.47
N ARG A 111 -8.87 6.69 12.91
CA ARG A 111 -9.39 7.17 14.21
C ARG A 111 -10.88 7.53 14.15
N ASP A 112 -11.34 7.96 12.98
CA ASP A 112 -12.72 8.40 12.76
C ASP A 112 -13.56 7.28 12.13
N GLU A 113 -12.92 6.42 11.33
CA GLU A 113 -13.53 5.31 10.60
C GLU A 113 -13.04 3.96 11.14
N HIS A 114 -13.86 3.34 11.99
CA HIS A 114 -13.52 2.05 12.63
C HIS A 114 -14.13 0.84 11.90
N SER A 115 -15.05 1.07 10.97
CA SER A 115 -15.79 0.01 10.30
C SER A 115 -15.15 -0.45 8.99
N PHE A 116 -14.28 0.38 8.41
CA PHE A 116 -13.67 0.11 7.12
C PHE A 116 -12.23 0.67 7.00
N THR A 117 -11.39 -0.11 6.38
CA THR A 117 -10.05 0.32 5.93
C THR A 117 -9.96 0.16 4.40
N PRO A 118 -9.47 1.17 3.65
CA PRO A 118 -9.30 1.06 2.20
C PRO A 118 -8.57 -0.21 1.82
N ALA A 119 -9.11 -0.96 0.85
CA ALA A 119 -8.67 -2.30 0.53
C ALA A 119 -8.58 -2.55 -0.98
N LEU A 120 -7.67 -3.44 -1.39
CA LEU A 120 -7.59 -3.91 -2.77
C LEU A 120 -8.67 -4.97 -3.04
N CYS A 121 -9.33 -4.86 -4.19
CA CYS A 121 -10.34 -5.82 -4.64
C CYS A 121 -9.72 -6.99 -5.42
N ASN A 122 -8.54 -6.78 -6.01
CA ASN A 122 -7.77 -7.83 -6.69
C ASN A 122 -6.28 -7.66 -6.42
N ARG A 123 -5.53 -8.71 -6.72
CA ARG A 123 -4.05 -8.71 -6.60
C ARG A 123 -3.47 -9.16 -7.92
N ILE A 124 -2.31 -8.63 -8.23
CA ILE A 124 -1.39 -9.12 -9.26
C ILE A 124 0.00 -9.27 -8.65
N ASP A 125 0.83 -10.11 -9.22
CA ASP A 125 2.15 -10.43 -8.67
C ASP A 125 3.08 -9.22 -8.63
N ARG A 126 4.13 -9.31 -7.81
CA ARG A 126 5.14 -8.25 -7.66
C ARG A 126 5.62 -7.72 -9.01
N ASN A 127 6.03 -8.61 -9.90
CA ASN A 127 6.61 -8.26 -11.20
C ASN A 127 5.59 -8.08 -12.33
N THR A 128 4.31 -8.27 -12.05
CA THR A 128 3.22 -7.98 -12.99
C THR A 128 2.80 -6.53 -12.87
N GLY A 129 2.82 -5.79 -13.98
CA GLY A 129 2.22 -4.45 -14.08
C GLY A 129 0.77 -4.52 -14.53
N GLY A 130 -0.01 -3.47 -14.25
CA GLY A 130 -1.38 -3.35 -14.74
C GLY A 130 -2.39 -2.93 -13.67
N ILE A 131 -3.67 -3.04 -14.04
CA ILE A 131 -4.76 -2.46 -13.25
C ILE A 131 -5.04 -3.25 -11.98
N VAL A 132 -5.02 -2.53 -10.87
CA VAL A 132 -5.51 -3.00 -9.57
C VAL A 132 -6.64 -2.08 -9.12
N MET A 133 -7.72 -2.69 -8.65
CA MET A 133 -8.89 -1.98 -8.12
C MET A 133 -8.78 -1.88 -6.60
N ALA A 134 -9.03 -0.69 -6.08
CA ALA A 134 -9.13 -0.44 -4.64
C ALA A 134 -10.48 0.16 -4.30
N ALA A 135 -11.11 -0.34 -3.24
CA ALA A 135 -12.34 0.21 -2.70
C ALA A 135 -12.04 1.26 -1.62
N LYS A 136 -12.78 2.36 -1.65
CA LYS A 136 -12.70 3.45 -0.67
C LYS A 136 -13.75 3.30 0.44
N ASN A 137 -14.70 2.37 0.30
CA ASN A 137 -15.72 2.04 1.29
C ASN A 137 -16.10 0.55 1.27
N ALA A 138 -16.76 0.09 2.33
CA ALA A 138 -17.11 -1.32 2.54
C ALA A 138 -18.13 -1.85 1.51
N GLU A 139 -19.07 -1.01 1.08
CA GLU A 139 -20.09 -1.39 0.11
C GLU A 139 -19.44 -1.69 -1.25
N THR A 140 -18.60 -0.81 -1.72
CA THR A 140 -17.86 -0.98 -2.97
C THR A 140 -16.96 -2.22 -2.93
N LEU A 141 -16.27 -2.47 -1.81
CA LEU A 141 -15.46 -3.67 -1.64
C LEU A 141 -16.31 -4.93 -1.79
N ARG A 142 -17.47 -4.96 -1.16
CA ARG A 142 -18.40 -6.10 -1.23
C ARG A 142 -18.91 -6.33 -2.66
N ILE A 143 -19.33 -5.26 -3.34
CA ILE A 143 -19.85 -5.32 -4.73
C ILE A 143 -18.76 -5.81 -5.68
N LEU A 144 -17.57 -5.22 -5.63
CA LEU A 144 -16.48 -5.60 -6.53
C LEU A 144 -15.99 -7.02 -6.28
N ASN A 145 -15.88 -7.44 -5.02
CA ASN A 145 -15.54 -8.81 -4.67
C ASN A 145 -16.57 -9.81 -5.17
N GLN A 146 -17.87 -9.47 -5.11
CA GLN A 146 -18.93 -10.30 -5.67
C GLN A 146 -18.81 -10.42 -7.19
N LYS A 147 -18.66 -9.31 -7.90
CA LYS A 147 -18.50 -9.30 -9.36
C LYS A 147 -17.26 -10.06 -9.84
N ILE A 148 -16.16 -10.00 -9.08
CA ILE A 148 -14.95 -10.79 -9.38
C ILE A 148 -15.24 -12.29 -9.19
N ARG A 149 -15.93 -12.67 -8.12
CA ARG A 149 -16.31 -14.06 -7.82
C ARG A 149 -17.22 -14.64 -8.88
N ASP A 150 -18.21 -13.86 -9.31
CA ASP A 150 -19.19 -14.25 -10.31
C ASP A 150 -18.64 -14.17 -11.75
N ARG A 151 -17.36 -13.79 -11.88
CA ARG A 151 -16.67 -13.65 -13.18
C ARG A 151 -17.31 -12.61 -14.11
N GLU A 152 -17.97 -11.61 -13.56
CA GLU A 152 -18.53 -10.50 -14.32
C GLU A 152 -17.43 -9.51 -14.78
N ILE A 153 -16.27 -9.53 -14.09
CA ILE A 153 -15.10 -8.71 -14.45
C ILE A 153 -14.12 -9.60 -15.22
N ALA A 154 -13.99 -9.35 -16.52
CA ALA A 154 -13.02 -10.03 -17.36
C ALA A 154 -11.59 -9.55 -17.04
N LYS A 155 -10.64 -10.49 -17.00
CA LYS A 155 -9.23 -10.22 -16.74
C LYS A 155 -8.41 -10.55 -17.98
N PHE A 156 -7.72 -9.54 -18.51
CA PHE A 156 -6.86 -9.69 -19.68
C PHE A 156 -5.41 -9.38 -19.28
N TYR A 157 -4.49 -10.18 -19.83
CA TYR A 157 -3.06 -10.01 -19.61
C TYR A 157 -2.31 -10.05 -20.94
N LEU A 158 -1.32 -9.19 -21.08
CA LEU A 158 -0.34 -9.26 -22.14
C LEU A 158 0.92 -9.94 -21.60
N ALA A 159 1.37 -10.98 -22.27
CA ALA A 159 2.56 -11.73 -21.87
C ALA A 159 3.51 -11.95 -23.05
N ILE A 160 4.81 -11.84 -22.79
CA ILE A 160 5.84 -12.22 -23.74
C ILE A 160 6.18 -13.68 -23.47
N VAL A 161 6.10 -14.50 -24.49
CA VAL A 161 6.40 -15.94 -24.40
C VAL A 161 7.56 -16.31 -25.31
N HIS A 162 8.29 -17.36 -24.96
CA HIS A 162 9.35 -17.89 -25.79
C HIS A 162 8.77 -18.74 -26.92
N GLY A 163 9.21 -18.50 -28.16
CA GLY A 163 8.79 -19.27 -29.33
C GLY A 163 7.43 -18.85 -29.89
N ARG A 164 6.84 -19.74 -30.69
CA ARG A 164 5.53 -19.48 -31.34
C ARG A 164 4.53 -20.53 -30.86
N MET A 165 3.42 -20.06 -30.34
CA MET A 165 2.31 -20.93 -29.94
C MET A 165 1.66 -21.60 -31.13
N LYS A 166 1.43 -22.91 -31.01
CA LYS A 166 0.67 -23.73 -31.97
C LYS A 166 -0.27 -24.65 -31.22
N PRO A 167 -1.62 -24.49 -31.40
CA PRO A 167 -2.32 -23.46 -32.18
C PRO A 167 -2.14 -22.07 -31.59
N SER A 168 -2.43 -21.03 -32.36
CA SER A 168 -2.31 -19.62 -31.95
C SER A 168 -3.36 -19.17 -30.93
N GLN A 169 -4.41 -19.95 -30.80
CA GLN A 169 -5.50 -19.75 -29.82
C GLN A 169 -5.86 -21.09 -29.17
N GLY A 170 -6.26 -21.04 -27.90
CA GLY A 170 -6.66 -22.25 -27.21
C GLY A 170 -7.15 -21.95 -25.80
N LYS A 171 -7.79 -22.93 -25.18
CA LYS A 171 -8.19 -22.97 -23.79
C LYS A 171 -7.30 -23.93 -23.04
N LEU A 172 -6.64 -23.44 -21.99
CA LEU A 172 -5.84 -24.27 -21.08
C LEU A 172 -6.64 -24.46 -19.79
N GLU A 173 -6.82 -25.71 -19.40
CA GLU A 173 -7.49 -26.07 -18.15
C GLU A 173 -6.60 -27.04 -17.38
N GLY A 174 -6.56 -26.88 -16.05
CA GLY A 174 -5.75 -27.73 -15.19
C GLY A 174 -6.00 -27.42 -13.72
N PHE A 175 -5.53 -28.30 -12.87
CA PHE A 175 -5.51 -28.09 -11.42
C PHE A 175 -4.16 -27.50 -11.02
N LEU A 176 -4.19 -26.45 -10.19
CA LEU A 176 -3.03 -25.79 -9.66
C LEU A 176 -2.83 -26.21 -8.19
N LEU A 177 -1.69 -26.77 -7.87
CA LEU A 177 -1.27 -27.02 -6.50
C LEU A 177 -0.09 -26.10 -6.18
N LYS A 178 -0.25 -25.27 -5.17
CA LYS A 178 0.83 -24.45 -4.65
C LYS A 178 1.63 -25.28 -3.64
N ASP A 179 2.92 -25.41 -3.92
CA ASP A 179 3.91 -25.93 -2.99
C ASP A 179 4.44 -24.76 -2.17
N GLU A 180 4.01 -24.65 -0.91
CA GLU A 180 4.35 -23.51 -0.05
C GLU A 180 5.83 -23.51 0.35
N ASP A 181 6.43 -24.69 0.52
CA ASP A 181 7.83 -24.83 0.93
C ASP A 181 8.81 -24.43 -0.20
N GLN A 182 8.41 -24.66 -1.44
CA GLN A 182 9.25 -24.36 -2.61
C GLN A 182 8.82 -23.07 -3.35
N ALA A 183 7.79 -22.40 -2.89
CA ALA A 183 7.17 -21.24 -3.56
C ALA A 183 6.85 -21.50 -5.06
N GLN A 184 6.52 -22.75 -5.41
CA GLN A 184 6.25 -23.20 -6.77
C GLN A 184 4.80 -23.61 -6.94
N VAL A 185 4.29 -23.44 -8.16
CA VAL A 185 2.96 -23.93 -8.54
C VAL A 185 3.15 -25.11 -9.51
N LYS A 186 2.60 -26.26 -9.14
CA LYS A 186 2.54 -27.44 -10.00
C LYS A 186 1.19 -27.46 -10.73
N VAL A 187 1.24 -27.71 -12.02
CA VAL A 187 0.03 -27.80 -12.86
C VAL A 187 -0.21 -29.27 -13.19
N PHE A 188 -1.42 -29.74 -12.93
CA PHE A 188 -1.83 -31.12 -13.25
C PHE A 188 -2.92 -31.06 -14.33
N SER A 189 -2.79 -31.88 -15.33
CA SER A 189 -3.88 -32.13 -16.29
C SER A 189 -5.05 -32.83 -15.59
N ARG A 190 -6.22 -32.61 -16.11
CA ARG A 190 -7.44 -33.29 -15.68
C ARG A 190 -7.39 -34.76 -16.04
#